data_726509db496516850a995e93e5e8ad10
#
_entry.id   726509db496516850a995e93e5e8ad10
#
_cell.length_a   1.000
_cell.length_b   1.000
_cell.length_c   1.000
_cell.angle_alpha   90.00
_cell.angle_beta   90.00
_cell.angle_gamma   90.00
#
_symmetry.space_group_name_H-M   'P 1'
#
loop_
_entity.id
_entity.type
_entity.pdbx_description
1 polymer ?
#
loop_
_entity_poly.entity_id
_entity_poly.type
_entity_poly.pdbx_seq_one_letter_code
_entity_poly.pdbx_strand_id
1 'polypeptide(L)' 'MIEIRSMLKSYENLMERILELLKRNPGQSIKEIAKQLKVNRSFAAGYLQALEDQGYIKSKKIGPARVYFLNRPGE' A
#
# COMPACT_ATOMS: atom_id res chain seq x y z
N MET A 1 -5.86 -13.51 23.81
CA MET A 1 -7.05 -13.34 22.98
C MET A 1 -7.11 -11.97 22.37
N ILE A 2 -6.82 -10.98 23.17
CA ILE A 2 -6.82 -9.60 22.73
C ILE A 2 -5.79 -9.34 21.64
N GLU A 3 -4.67 -10.06 21.74
CA GLU A 3 -3.57 -9.87 20.81
C GLU A 3 -3.94 -10.13 19.36
N ILE A 4 -4.72 -11.17 19.12
CA ILE A 4 -5.13 -11.52 17.77
C ILE A 4 -5.99 -10.41 17.17
N ARG A 5 -6.90 -9.89 17.96
CA ARG A 5 -7.78 -8.81 17.51
C ARG A 5 -6.96 -7.55 17.21
N SER A 6 -5.97 -7.26 18.05
CA SER A 6 -5.12 -6.11 17.83
C SER A 6 -4.32 -6.24 16.55
N MET A 7 -3.83 -7.45 16.28
CA MET A 7 -3.06 -7.68 15.06
C MET A 7 -3.91 -7.46 13.83
N LEU A 8 -5.13 -7.99 13.81
CA LEU A 8 -6.03 -7.81 12.69
C LEU A 8 -6.34 -6.34 12.48
N LYS A 9 -6.57 -5.63 13.56
CA LYS A 9 -6.86 -4.21 13.47
C LYS A 9 -5.66 -3.42 12.93
N SER A 10 -4.44 -3.82 13.30
CA SER A 10 -3.24 -3.18 12.79
C SER A 10 -3.12 -3.34 11.28
N TYR A 11 -3.40 -4.53 10.76
CA TYR A 11 -3.35 -4.76 9.32
C TYR A 11 -4.43 -3.97 8.60
N GLU A 12 -5.62 -3.91 9.16
CA GLU A 12 -6.69 -3.12 8.56
C GLU A 12 -6.30 -1.64 8.51
N ASN A 13 -5.73 -1.14 9.61
CA ASN A 13 -5.29 0.25 9.65
C ASN A 13 -4.20 0.51 8.62
N LEU A 14 -3.29 -0.44 8.44
CA LEU A 14 -2.21 -0.28 7.48
C LEU A 14 -2.76 -0.18 6.07
N MET A 15 -3.71 -1.04 5.72
CA MET A 15 -4.34 -0.98 4.41
C MET A 15 -5.03 0.36 4.21
N GLU A 16 -5.79 0.81 5.18
CA GLU A 16 -6.48 2.09 5.10
C GLU A 16 -5.50 3.24 4.94
N ARG A 17 -4.38 3.18 5.66
CA ARG A 17 -3.37 4.22 5.57
C ARG A 17 -2.75 4.27 4.19
N ILE A 18 -2.50 3.11 3.59
CA ILE A 18 -1.95 3.06 2.24
C ILE A 18 -2.95 3.61 1.23
N LEU A 19 -4.20 3.19 1.33
CA LEU A 19 -5.22 3.66 0.40
C LEU A 19 -5.42 5.17 0.52
N GLU A 20 -5.43 5.68 1.75
CA GLU A 20 -5.55 7.11 1.97
C GLU A 20 -4.35 7.86 1.43
N LEU A 21 -3.16 7.30 1.64
CA LEU A 21 -1.94 7.90 1.15
C LEU A 21 -1.96 8.04 -0.36
N LEU A 22 -2.36 6.99 -1.05
CA LEU A 22 -2.41 7.00 -2.51
C LEU A 22 -3.54 7.87 -3.04
N LYS A 23 -4.60 8.03 -2.24
CA LYS A 23 -5.68 8.92 -2.62
C LYS A 23 -5.20 10.37 -2.62
N ARG A 24 -4.42 10.74 -1.61
CA ARG A 24 -3.90 12.09 -1.49
C ARG A 24 -2.76 12.36 -2.44
N ASN A 25 -1.87 11.38 -2.59
CA ASN A 25 -0.66 11.54 -3.38
C ASN A 25 -0.47 10.33 -4.29
N PRO A 26 -1.19 10.27 -5.41
CA PRO A 26 -1.03 9.16 -6.35
C PRO A 26 0.35 9.17 -6.98
N GLY A 27 0.82 8.00 -7.36
CA GLY A 27 2.09 7.89 -8.05
C GLY A 27 3.29 7.83 -7.14
N GLN A 28 3.13 7.33 -5.92
CA GLN A 28 4.26 7.21 -5.00
C GLN A 28 4.98 5.88 -5.19
N SER A 29 6.30 5.93 -5.00
CA SER A 29 7.15 4.75 -5.09
C SER A 29 7.09 3.93 -3.80
N ILE A 30 7.61 2.69 -3.88
CA ILE A 30 7.70 1.83 -2.69
C ILE A 30 8.51 2.52 -1.59
N LYS A 31 9.60 3.16 -1.98
CA LYS A 31 10.46 3.84 -1.02
C LYS A 31 9.70 4.92 -0.25
N GLU A 32 8.95 5.72 -0.98
CA GLU A 32 8.17 6.79 -0.35
C GLU A 32 7.08 6.25 0.55
N ILE A 33 6.39 5.23 0.09
CA ILE A 33 5.33 4.62 0.88
C ILE A 33 5.89 4.01 2.15
N ALA A 34 6.98 3.25 2.03
CA ALA A 34 7.59 2.62 3.19
C ALA A 34 8.05 3.66 4.21
N LYS A 35 8.61 4.75 3.73
CA LYS A 35 9.09 5.81 4.60
C LYS A 35 7.94 6.45 5.37
N GLN A 36 6.85 6.72 4.70
CA GLN A 36 5.71 7.37 5.36
C GLN A 36 5.00 6.44 6.34
N LEU A 37 4.98 5.15 6.04
CA LEU A 37 4.38 4.17 6.93
C LEU A 37 5.34 3.72 8.03
N LYS A 38 6.60 4.09 7.92
CA LYS A 38 7.65 3.70 8.86
C LYS A 38 7.77 2.18 8.94
N VAL A 39 7.79 1.55 7.78
CA VAL A 39 7.94 0.11 7.67
C VAL A 39 9.14 -0.22 6.79
N ASN A 40 9.55 -1.47 6.86
CA ASN A 40 10.64 -1.99 6.04
C ASN A 40 10.22 -1.98 4.57
N ARG A 41 11.15 -1.65 3.68
CA ARG A 41 10.87 -1.56 2.26
C ARG A 41 10.44 -2.91 1.68
N SER A 42 11.07 -3.99 2.13
CA SER A 42 10.70 -5.33 1.66
C SER A 42 9.29 -5.69 2.10
N PHE A 43 8.92 -5.34 3.32
CA PHE A 43 7.57 -5.56 3.80
C PHE A 43 6.57 -4.75 2.99
N ALA A 44 6.89 -3.49 2.75
CA ALA A 44 6.01 -2.63 1.97
C ALA A 44 5.80 -3.20 0.57
N ALA A 45 6.88 -3.66 -0.07
CA ALA A 45 6.78 -4.22 -1.41
C ALA A 45 5.85 -5.43 -1.45
N GLY A 46 6.00 -6.34 -0.48
CA GLY A 46 5.14 -7.53 -0.41
C GLY A 46 3.69 -7.18 -0.14
N TYR A 47 3.48 -6.24 0.77
CA TYR A 47 2.12 -5.83 1.11
C TYR A 47 1.44 -5.14 -0.07
N LEU A 48 2.17 -4.26 -0.75
CA LEU A 48 1.63 -3.59 -1.93
C LEU A 48 1.32 -4.57 -3.05
N GLN A 49 2.18 -5.57 -3.22
CA GLN A 49 1.92 -6.61 -4.22
C GLN A 49 0.63 -7.36 -3.89
N ALA A 50 0.41 -7.67 -2.62
CA ALA A 50 -0.81 -8.35 -2.20
C ALA A 50 -2.04 -7.49 -2.47
N LEU A 51 -1.96 -6.20 -2.19
CA LEU A 51 -3.07 -5.29 -2.46
C LEU A 51 -3.35 -5.16 -3.95
N GLU A 52 -2.30 -5.15 -4.75
CA GLU A 52 -2.45 -5.09 -6.19
C GLU A 52 -3.11 -6.37 -6.72
N ASP A 53 -2.67 -7.53 -6.20
CA ASP A 53 -3.26 -8.80 -6.59
C ASP A 53 -4.74 -8.88 -6.26
N GLN A 54 -5.15 -8.22 -5.19
CA GLN A 54 -6.56 -8.20 -4.79
C GLN A 54 -7.37 -7.11 -5.50
N GLY A 55 -6.70 -6.26 -6.27
CA GLY A 55 -7.40 -5.25 -7.05
C GLY A 55 -7.62 -3.93 -6.34
N TYR A 56 -7.04 -3.73 -5.18
CA TYR A 56 -7.20 -2.46 -4.46
C TYR A 56 -6.35 -1.35 -5.04
N ILE A 57 -5.18 -1.68 -5.56
CA ILE A 57 -4.25 -0.71 -6.10
C ILE A 57 -3.70 -1.24 -7.42
N LYS A 58 -3.06 -0.35 -8.16
CA LYS A 58 -2.38 -0.73 -9.39
C LYS A 58 -1.02 -0.05 -9.40
N SER A 59 -0.10 -0.59 -10.18
CA SER A 59 1.24 -0.02 -10.29
C SER A 59 1.55 0.30 -11.73
N LYS A 60 2.49 1.23 -11.90
CA LYS A 60 2.97 1.61 -13.21
C LYS A 60 4.48 1.74 -13.14
N LYS A 61 5.15 1.18 -14.12
CA LYS A 61 6.61 1.28 -14.17
C LYS A 61 7.00 2.52 -14.95
N ILE A 62 7.80 3.36 -14.34
CA ILE A 62 8.30 4.59 -14.96
C ILE A 62 9.81 4.57 -14.85
N GLY A 63 10.49 4.23 -15.97
CA GLY A 63 11.93 4.05 -15.94
C GLY A 63 12.31 2.95 -14.97
N PRO A 64 13.29 3.17 -14.10
CA PRO A 64 13.69 2.18 -13.10
C PRO A 64 12.78 2.14 -11.89
N ALA A 65 11.83 3.04 -11.79
CA ALA A 65 10.97 3.15 -10.62
C ALA A 65 9.59 2.56 -10.91
N ARG A 66 8.93 2.12 -9.84
CA ARG A 66 7.56 1.67 -9.90
C ARG A 66 6.74 2.54 -8.96
N VAL A 67 5.63 3.08 -9.46
CA VAL A 67 4.77 3.94 -8.68
C VAL A 67 3.38 3.33 -8.58
N TYR A 68 2.66 3.72 -7.56
CA TYR A 68 1.39 3.07 -7.20
C TYR A 68 0.24 4.06 -7.22
N PHE A 69 -0.93 3.55 -7.59
CA PHE A 69 -2.16 4.33 -7.67
C PHE A 69 -3.31 3.52 -7.11
N LEU A 70 -4.34 4.20 -6.67
CA LEU A 70 -5.56 3.51 -6.33
C LEU A 70 -6.19 2.94 -7.59
N ASN A 71 -6.71 1.73 -7.46
CA ASN A 71 -7.45 1.11 -8.55
C ASN A 71 -8.92 1.42 -8.32
N ARG A 72 -9.54 2.13 -9.27
CA ARG A 72 -10.94 2.53 -9.15
C ARG A 72 -11.76 1.84 -10.21
N PRO A 73 -12.38 0.71 -9.88
CA PRO A 73 -13.20 0.00 -10.86
C PRO A 73 -14.31 0.92 -11.39
N GLY A 74 -14.53 0.87 -12.68
CA GLY A 74 -15.58 1.66 -13.28
C GLY A 74 -15.16 3.03 -13.78
N GLU A 75 -13.90 3.37 -13.64
CA GLU A 75 -13.38 4.62 -14.18
C GLU A 75 -12.52 4.42 -15.39
#